data_5135218d0894a371a35d91255dfb191c
#
_entry.id   5135218d0894a371a35d91255dfb191c
#
_cell.length_a   1.000
_cell.length_b   1.000
_cell.length_c   1.000
_cell.angle_alpha   90.00
_cell.angle_beta   90.00
_cell.angle_gamma   90.00
#
_symmetry.space_group_name_H-M   'P 1'
#
loop_
_entity.id
_entity.type
_entity.pdbx_description
1 polymer ?
#
loop_
_entity_poly.entity_id
_entity_poly.type
_entity_poly.pdbx_seq_one_letter_code
_entity_poly.pdbx_strand_id
1 'polypeptide(L)'
;MKITEQSIKEMSVRNYHKRVVITGVGPVTPVGIGKDAYWESLINGKSSMRQISFPNKEMSQYRCQIGAPIDGFDLSHFVEKSKLSKHLGRTSQFAVAATWLALKDAGIEFNMNDFEKEEFHHKHTGVYHPKNLDPYQIGVILGVGVEAMDLMEHFHERFLSRGLRGISPFALPNIYLSSITSHVAQYFSIRGTSYAVSTACASGTHAMINSFLQIQGGGEDLMVTGGADACITPYVFGGFDVLRAMSVRNNDPNKASRPFDQERDGFVMGEGSGVLVFEELDHARKRGAHIYGEVVGWGMTADAYHLTDPDPNGKSLGKAVKDSLEMAGIHLEEIDYINPHGTSTLLNDRVETRMLKDVFGKQAYHIPISSTKSITGHLMGAAGGVEAISVLLAIEKGISHPTINYEFPDPECDLDYVPNQARRKEVRFGLSISAGFGGVN
;
A
#
# COMPACT_ATOMS: atom_id res chain seq x y z
N MET A 1 -0.85 38.70 18.85
CA MET A 1 -2.20 38.54 18.36
C MET A 1 -3.07 38.08 19.53
N LYS A 2 -4.06 38.89 20.01
CA LYS A 2 -4.97 38.45 21.08
C LYS A 2 -6.10 37.67 20.42
N ILE A 3 -6.19 36.39 20.72
CA ILE A 3 -7.33 35.57 20.29
C ILE A 3 -8.49 35.89 21.25
N THR A 4 -9.60 36.39 20.73
CA THR A 4 -10.80 36.66 21.52
C THR A 4 -11.66 35.40 21.62
N GLU A 5 -12.46 35.27 22.70
CA GLU A 5 -13.43 34.14 22.82
C GLU A 5 -14.40 34.05 21.65
N GLN A 6 -14.71 35.17 21.02
CA GLN A 6 -15.54 35.24 19.83
C GLN A 6 -14.82 34.64 18.62
N SER A 7 -13.50 34.88 18.46
CA SER A 7 -12.65 34.24 17.44
C SER A 7 -12.53 32.73 17.66
N ILE A 8 -12.48 32.29 18.94
CA ILE A 8 -12.47 30.85 19.26
C ILE A 8 -13.82 30.21 18.93
N LYS A 9 -14.95 30.88 19.22
CA LYS A 9 -16.28 30.39 18.83
C LYS A 9 -16.46 30.34 17.30
N GLU A 10 -16.00 31.35 16.58
CA GLU A 10 -16.05 31.40 15.11
C GLU A 10 -15.12 30.35 14.48
N MET A 11 -13.96 30.05 15.10
CA MET A 11 -13.08 28.94 14.71
C MET A 11 -13.69 27.57 15.04
N SER A 12 -14.47 27.44 16.11
CA SER A 12 -15.12 26.18 16.52
C SER A 12 -16.35 25.83 15.67
N VAL A 13 -16.89 26.78 14.88
CA VAL A 13 -18.08 26.58 14.03
C VAL A 13 -17.74 26.25 12.58
N ARG A 14 -16.47 26.24 12.21
CA ARG A 14 -16.09 25.61 10.92
C ARG A 14 -16.13 24.09 11.08
N ASN A 15 -17.32 23.51 10.97
CA ASN A 15 -17.52 22.08 10.78
C ASN A 15 -16.92 21.67 9.42
N TYR A 16 -15.58 21.57 9.33
CA TYR A 16 -14.87 21.04 8.19
C TYR A 16 -14.89 19.50 8.26
N HIS A 17 -16.05 18.91 8.07
CA HIS A 17 -16.13 17.50 7.74
C HIS A 17 -16.28 17.35 6.22
N LYS A 18 -15.21 17.75 5.48
CA LYS A 18 -15.15 17.43 4.04
C LYS A 18 -15.20 15.91 3.89
N ARG A 19 -16.06 15.44 2.98
CA ARG A 19 -16.16 14.02 2.64
C ARG A 19 -15.05 13.67 1.67
N VAL A 20 -14.45 12.50 1.88
CA VAL A 20 -13.30 12.04 1.10
C VAL A 20 -13.68 10.83 0.27
N VAL A 21 -13.55 10.98 -1.04
CA VAL A 21 -13.84 9.93 -2.01
C VAL A 21 -12.57 9.49 -2.75
N ILE A 22 -12.64 8.32 -3.36
CA ILE A 22 -11.53 7.77 -4.13
C ILE A 22 -11.90 7.83 -5.60
N THR A 23 -11.10 8.56 -6.39
CA THR A 23 -11.38 8.85 -7.79
C THR A 23 -10.44 8.16 -8.78
N GLY A 24 -9.31 7.60 -8.29
CA GLY A 24 -8.40 6.87 -9.14
C GLY A 24 -7.58 5.84 -8.39
N VAL A 25 -7.17 4.78 -9.09
CA VAL A 25 -6.38 3.67 -8.56
C VAL A 25 -5.27 3.28 -9.52
N GLY A 26 -4.08 2.99 -8.98
CA GLY A 26 -2.89 2.63 -9.74
C GLY A 26 -2.09 1.50 -9.08
N PRO A 27 -2.47 0.23 -9.27
CA PRO A 27 -1.70 -0.90 -8.79
C PRO A 27 -0.54 -1.22 -9.73
N VAL A 28 0.64 -1.42 -9.14
CA VAL A 28 1.84 -1.99 -9.75
C VAL A 28 2.20 -3.20 -8.92
N THR A 29 1.88 -4.40 -9.39
CA THR A 29 1.98 -5.63 -8.61
C THR A 29 2.61 -6.77 -9.41
N PRO A 30 3.12 -7.82 -8.73
CA PRO A 30 3.68 -8.98 -9.41
C PRO A 30 2.69 -9.75 -10.28
N VAL A 31 1.39 -9.57 -10.07
CA VAL A 31 0.33 -10.26 -10.80
C VAL A 31 -0.36 -9.41 -11.87
N GLY A 32 0.03 -8.15 -11.98
CA GLY A 32 -0.48 -7.25 -13.01
C GLY A 32 -0.19 -5.79 -12.68
N ILE A 33 0.03 -5.01 -13.72
CA ILE A 33 0.22 -3.57 -13.66
C ILE A 33 -1.01 -2.89 -14.27
N GLY A 34 -1.61 -1.97 -13.54
CA GLY A 34 -2.90 -1.37 -13.85
C GLY A 34 -4.09 -2.20 -13.32
N LYS A 35 -5.22 -1.51 -13.10
CA LYS A 35 -6.38 -2.08 -12.37
C LYS A 35 -6.96 -3.33 -13.03
N ASP A 36 -7.06 -3.35 -14.37
CA ASP A 36 -7.73 -4.45 -15.08
C ASP A 36 -6.90 -5.74 -15.01
N ALA A 37 -5.60 -5.68 -15.29
CA ALA A 37 -4.69 -6.83 -15.21
C ALA A 37 -4.57 -7.35 -13.77
N TYR A 38 -4.50 -6.44 -12.80
CA TYR A 38 -4.48 -6.77 -11.39
C TYR A 38 -5.77 -7.49 -10.96
N TRP A 39 -6.93 -6.93 -11.28
CA TRP A 39 -8.22 -7.51 -10.92
C TRP A 39 -8.46 -8.86 -11.57
N GLU A 40 -8.16 -8.99 -12.86
CA GLU A 40 -8.27 -10.27 -13.57
C GLU A 40 -7.43 -11.37 -12.89
N SER A 41 -6.22 -11.04 -12.49
CA SER A 41 -5.35 -11.99 -11.80
C SER A 41 -5.90 -12.35 -10.41
N LEU A 42 -6.47 -11.39 -9.67
CA LEU A 42 -7.07 -11.64 -8.36
C LEU A 42 -8.26 -12.61 -8.46
N ILE A 43 -9.23 -12.34 -9.34
CA ILE A 43 -10.45 -13.17 -9.42
C ILE A 43 -10.17 -14.58 -9.95
N ASN A 44 -9.10 -14.75 -10.74
CA ASN A 44 -8.66 -16.03 -11.26
C ASN A 44 -7.66 -16.76 -10.34
N GLY A 45 -7.31 -16.19 -9.19
CA GLY A 45 -6.38 -16.79 -8.24
C GLY A 45 -4.98 -17.02 -8.82
N LYS A 46 -4.50 -16.13 -9.70
CA LYS A 46 -3.24 -16.31 -10.41
C LYS A 46 -2.06 -15.86 -9.53
N SER A 47 -1.38 -16.81 -8.90
CA SER A 47 -0.17 -16.56 -8.11
C SER A 47 1.00 -16.08 -8.97
N SER A 48 1.84 -15.19 -8.40
CA SER A 48 3.11 -14.73 -9.00
C SER A 48 4.35 -15.27 -8.32
N MET A 49 4.19 -16.11 -7.33
CA MET A 49 5.29 -16.57 -6.49
C MET A 49 6.16 -17.56 -7.25
N ARG A 50 7.47 -17.37 -7.16
CA ARG A 50 8.46 -18.18 -7.83
C ARG A 50 9.79 -18.20 -7.10
N GLN A 51 10.69 -19.05 -7.54
CA GLN A 51 12.09 -18.99 -7.12
C GLN A 51 12.71 -17.65 -7.53
N ILE A 52 13.53 -17.11 -6.65
CA ILE A 52 14.29 -15.88 -6.88
C ILE A 52 15.78 -16.15 -6.83
N SER A 53 16.57 -15.23 -7.39
CA SER A 53 18.02 -15.24 -7.30
C SER A 53 18.55 -13.83 -7.13
N PHE A 54 19.69 -13.70 -6.47
CA PHE A 54 20.40 -12.45 -6.33
C PHE A 54 21.74 -12.53 -7.08
N PRO A 55 22.11 -11.52 -7.87
CA PRO A 55 23.41 -11.48 -8.53
C PRO A 55 24.56 -11.66 -7.54
N ASN A 56 25.49 -12.56 -7.84
CA ASN A 56 26.68 -12.84 -7.02
C ASN A 56 26.40 -13.32 -5.57
N LYS A 57 25.20 -13.87 -5.31
CA LYS A 57 24.86 -14.49 -4.02
C LYS A 57 24.43 -15.94 -4.25
N GLU A 58 24.87 -16.83 -3.37
CA GLU A 58 24.46 -18.23 -3.40
C GLU A 58 23.13 -18.40 -2.64
N MET A 59 22.06 -18.73 -3.36
CA MET A 59 20.74 -18.91 -2.77
C MET A 59 20.66 -20.06 -1.77
N SER A 60 21.59 -21.02 -1.82
CA SER A 60 21.70 -22.10 -0.84
C SER A 60 21.98 -21.62 0.60
N GLN A 61 22.46 -20.39 0.77
CA GLN A 61 22.67 -19.77 2.09
C GLN A 61 21.35 -19.23 2.71
N TYR A 62 20.30 -19.06 1.89
CA TYR A 62 18.98 -18.61 2.35
C TYR A 62 18.06 -19.80 2.54
N ARG A 63 17.34 -19.86 3.64
CA ARG A 63 16.32 -20.87 3.91
C ARG A 63 15.12 -20.69 2.98
N CYS A 64 14.64 -19.46 2.84
CA CYS A 64 13.65 -19.05 1.86
C CYS A 64 14.36 -18.70 0.54
N GLN A 65 13.87 -19.25 -0.57
CA GLN A 65 14.42 -19.01 -1.92
C GLN A 65 13.33 -18.54 -2.90
N ILE A 66 12.20 -18.11 -2.37
CA ILE A 66 11.02 -17.76 -3.15
C ILE A 66 10.54 -16.34 -2.82
N GLY A 67 9.93 -15.70 -3.82
CA GLY A 67 9.40 -14.36 -3.71
C GLY A 67 8.42 -14.06 -4.83
N ALA A 68 7.84 -12.88 -4.80
CA ALA A 68 6.95 -12.36 -5.84
C ALA A 68 7.51 -11.03 -6.40
N PRO A 69 8.60 -11.06 -7.17
CA PRO A 69 9.15 -9.86 -7.81
C PRO A 69 8.38 -9.49 -9.08
N ILE A 70 8.51 -8.22 -9.50
CA ILE A 70 8.00 -7.71 -10.78
C ILE A 70 9.12 -7.76 -11.82
N ASP A 71 9.04 -8.72 -12.76
CA ASP A 71 10.05 -8.84 -13.81
C ASP A 71 9.85 -7.84 -14.93
N GLY A 72 10.96 -7.47 -15.58
CA GLY A 72 10.94 -6.66 -16.79
C GLY A 72 10.31 -5.28 -16.63
N PHE A 73 10.20 -4.77 -15.39
CA PHE A 73 9.65 -3.44 -15.14
C PHE A 73 10.54 -2.36 -15.75
N ASP A 74 9.96 -1.53 -16.60
CA ASP A 74 10.59 -0.34 -17.17
C ASP A 74 9.67 0.86 -16.97
N LEU A 75 10.13 1.81 -16.15
CA LEU A 75 9.41 3.04 -15.86
C LEU A 75 9.06 3.84 -17.12
N SER A 76 9.85 3.72 -18.19
CA SER A 76 9.61 4.43 -19.45
C SER A 76 8.35 4.00 -20.20
N HIS A 77 7.71 2.90 -19.81
CA HIS A 77 6.38 2.53 -20.34
C HIS A 77 5.24 3.38 -19.75
N PHE A 78 5.48 4.09 -18.66
CA PHE A 78 4.47 4.88 -17.92
C PHE A 78 4.72 6.37 -18.04
N VAL A 79 5.97 6.79 -17.85
CA VAL A 79 6.36 8.20 -17.85
C VAL A 79 7.55 8.43 -18.75
N GLU A 80 7.66 9.65 -19.29
CA GLU A 80 8.80 9.99 -20.13
C GLU A 80 10.12 9.96 -19.36
N LYS A 81 11.18 9.53 -20.09
CA LYS A 81 12.56 9.54 -19.57
C LYS A 81 12.99 10.97 -19.30
N SER A 82 13.32 11.24 -18.06
CA SER A 82 13.86 12.51 -17.61
C SER A 82 15.22 12.32 -16.95
N LYS A 83 15.89 13.42 -16.58
CA LYS A 83 17.11 13.33 -15.78
C LYS A 83 16.84 12.71 -14.40
N LEU A 84 15.61 12.87 -13.89
CA LEU A 84 15.17 12.30 -12.62
C LEU A 84 15.20 10.77 -12.67
N SER A 85 14.72 10.15 -13.75
CA SER A 85 14.61 8.69 -13.86
C SER A 85 15.93 7.92 -13.70
N LYS A 86 17.08 8.60 -13.92
CA LYS A 86 18.41 7.96 -13.85
C LYS A 86 18.87 7.59 -12.44
N HIS A 87 18.23 8.15 -11.42
CA HIS A 87 18.70 8.05 -10.04
C HIS A 87 17.67 7.42 -9.09
N LEU A 88 16.49 7.06 -9.61
CA LEU A 88 15.42 6.49 -8.80
C LEU A 88 15.76 5.07 -8.33
N GLY A 89 15.64 4.81 -7.04
CA GLY A 89 15.54 3.45 -6.51
C GLY A 89 14.27 2.74 -7.01
N ARG A 90 14.26 1.42 -6.94
CA ARG A 90 13.17 0.60 -7.47
C ARG A 90 11.82 0.93 -6.81
N THR A 91 11.80 1.17 -5.50
CA THR A 91 10.59 1.60 -4.76
C THR A 91 10.01 2.88 -5.36
N SER A 92 10.85 3.91 -5.54
CA SER A 92 10.44 5.18 -6.15
C SER A 92 9.96 5.02 -7.60
N GLN A 93 10.57 4.12 -8.38
CA GLN A 93 10.11 3.82 -9.73
C GLN A 93 8.68 3.24 -9.74
N PHE A 94 8.38 2.31 -8.83
CA PHE A 94 7.05 1.77 -8.67
C PHE A 94 6.04 2.83 -8.24
N ALA A 95 6.41 3.70 -7.28
CA ALA A 95 5.56 4.79 -6.81
C ALA A 95 5.20 5.78 -7.92
N VAL A 96 6.18 6.17 -8.76
CA VAL A 96 5.95 7.07 -9.90
C VAL A 96 5.02 6.42 -10.93
N ALA A 97 5.25 5.15 -11.29
CA ALA A 97 4.40 4.44 -12.24
C ALA A 97 2.97 4.26 -11.70
N ALA A 98 2.83 3.86 -10.43
CA ALA A 98 1.54 3.71 -9.78
C ALA A 98 0.78 5.05 -9.67
N THR A 99 1.49 6.13 -9.37
CA THR A 99 0.92 7.49 -9.35
C THR A 99 0.44 7.91 -10.74
N TRP A 100 1.22 7.65 -11.79
CA TRP A 100 0.78 7.91 -13.16
C TRP A 100 -0.52 7.18 -13.48
N LEU A 101 -0.58 5.89 -13.16
CA LEU A 101 -1.78 5.07 -13.39
C LEU A 101 -2.99 5.62 -12.61
N ALA A 102 -2.81 5.95 -11.32
CA ALA A 102 -3.88 6.46 -10.47
C ALA A 102 -4.40 7.82 -10.94
N LEU A 103 -3.52 8.75 -11.32
CA LEU A 103 -3.90 10.07 -11.81
C LEU A 103 -4.60 9.98 -13.18
N LYS A 104 -4.14 9.09 -14.06
CA LYS A 104 -4.81 8.83 -15.35
C LYS A 104 -6.18 8.20 -15.15
N ASP A 105 -6.30 7.26 -14.23
CA ASP A 105 -7.56 6.62 -13.88
C ASP A 105 -8.55 7.61 -13.26
N ALA A 106 -8.05 8.56 -12.46
CA ALA A 106 -8.83 9.69 -11.94
C ALA A 106 -9.27 10.70 -13.01
N GLY A 107 -8.86 10.53 -14.26
CA GLY A 107 -9.17 11.46 -15.37
C GLY A 107 -8.42 12.79 -15.27
N ILE A 108 -7.28 12.84 -14.58
CA ILE A 108 -6.47 14.05 -14.50
C ILE A 108 -5.62 14.17 -15.74
N GLU A 109 -5.80 15.27 -16.45
CA GLU A 109 -5.01 15.61 -17.65
C GLU A 109 -3.75 16.39 -17.27
N PHE A 110 -2.70 16.24 -18.09
CA PHE A 110 -1.43 16.91 -17.89
C PHE A 110 -1.00 17.69 -19.14
N ASN A 111 -0.36 18.85 -18.92
CA ASN A 111 0.53 19.47 -19.89
C ASN A 111 1.94 18.91 -19.64
N MET A 112 2.64 18.62 -20.72
CA MET A 112 4.06 18.28 -20.65
C MET A 112 4.91 19.53 -20.76
N ASN A 113 5.99 19.61 -19.98
CA ASN A 113 6.97 20.67 -20.17
C ASN A 113 7.70 20.49 -21.51
N ASP A 114 7.67 21.53 -22.34
CA ASP A 114 8.48 21.63 -23.53
C ASP A 114 9.90 22.06 -23.12
N PHE A 115 10.73 21.09 -22.72
CA PHE A 115 12.10 21.32 -22.18
C PHE A 115 13.02 22.08 -23.14
N GLU A 116 12.64 22.23 -24.43
CA GLU A 116 13.42 22.93 -25.43
C GLU A 116 13.16 24.45 -25.45
N LYS A 117 12.08 24.95 -24.84
CA LYS A 117 11.67 26.36 -24.92
C LYS A 117 11.97 27.23 -23.71
N GLU A 118 12.31 26.66 -22.57
CA GLU A 118 12.64 27.46 -21.38
C GLU A 118 14.14 27.84 -21.36
N GLU A 119 14.44 29.03 -21.83
CA GLU A 119 15.81 29.67 -21.82
C GLU A 119 16.37 29.95 -20.42
N PHE A 120 15.66 29.66 -19.34
CA PHE A 120 16.04 30.00 -17.98
C PHE A 120 16.34 28.80 -17.07
N HIS A 121 17.55 28.66 -16.72
CA HIS A 121 18.28 28.09 -15.54
C HIS A 121 17.62 27.08 -14.59
N HIS A 122 16.35 26.71 -14.72
CA HIS A 122 15.68 25.73 -13.88
C HIS A 122 15.46 24.40 -14.60
N LYS A 123 16.58 23.71 -14.90
CA LYS A 123 16.59 22.36 -15.53
C LYS A 123 15.93 21.23 -14.66
N HIS A 124 15.09 21.59 -13.71
CA HIS A 124 14.52 20.69 -12.68
C HIS A 124 13.04 20.92 -12.41
N THR A 125 12.29 21.50 -13.33
CA THR A 125 10.82 21.58 -13.21
C THR A 125 10.20 20.23 -13.52
N GLY A 126 9.05 19.92 -12.89
CA GLY A 126 8.33 18.65 -13.05
C GLY A 126 8.04 18.31 -14.51
N VAL A 127 7.90 17.02 -14.80
CA VAL A 127 7.66 16.52 -16.16
C VAL A 127 6.22 16.76 -16.59
N TYR A 128 5.28 16.58 -15.67
CA TYR A 128 3.84 16.68 -15.91
C TYR A 128 3.22 17.77 -15.04
N HIS A 129 2.44 18.66 -15.65
CA HIS A 129 1.70 19.71 -14.94
C HIS A 129 0.20 19.43 -15.04
N PRO A 130 -0.52 19.27 -13.91
CA PRO A 130 -1.95 19.06 -13.91
C PRO A 130 -2.67 20.22 -14.64
N LYS A 131 -3.57 19.89 -15.55
CA LYS A 131 -4.41 20.90 -16.22
C LYS A 131 -5.59 21.24 -15.31
N ASN A 132 -5.92 22.52 -15.23
CA ASN A 132 -7.11 23.05 -14.53
C ASN A 132 -7.20 22.70 -13.05
N LEU A 133 -6.05 22.33 -12.43
CA LEU A 133 -5.92 22.09 -11.01
C LEU A 133 -4.81 22.97 -10.45
N ASP A 134 -5.01 23.49 -9.24
CA ASP A 134 -3.96 24.22 -8.52
C ASP A 134 -2.96 23.19 -7.95
N PRO A 135 -1.68 23.21 -8.36
CA PRO A 135 -0.67 22.29 -7.82
C PRO A 135 -0.49 22.36 -6.31
N TYR A 136 -0.82 23.49 -5.68
CA TYR A 136 -0.77 23.67 -4.23
C TYR A 136 -1.96 23.03 -3.49
N GLN A 137 -3.02 22.69 -4.22
CA GLN A 137 -4.17 21.94 -3.70
C GLN A 137 -4.06 20.44 -3.97
N ILE A 138 -2.90 19.98 -4.43
CA ILE A 138 -2.58 18.55 -4.62
C ILE A 138 -1.43 18.21 -3.69
N GLY A 139 -1.64 17.23 -2.79
CA GLY A 139 -0.62 16.70 -1.90
C GLY A 139 -0.24 15.26 -2.25
N VAL A 140 0.84 14.75 -1.64
CA VAL A 140 1.30 13.37 -1.73
C VAL A 140 1.79 12.85 -0.39
N ILE A 141 1.16 11.79 0.12
CA ILE A 141 1.60 11.07 1.31
C ILE A 141 1.63 9.59 0.96
N LEU A 142 2.81 8.98 0.99
CA LEU A 142 2.99 7.57 0.66
C LEU A 142 3.59 6.80 1.84
N GLY A 143 3.11 5.58 2.01
CA GLY A 143 3.67 4.61 2.93
C GLY A 143 4.85 3.86 2.30
N VAL A 144 5.90 3.66 3.09
CA VAL A 144 7.08 2.90 2.69
C VAL A 144 7.65 2.17 3.89
N GLY A 145 7.94 0.89 3.76
CA GLY A 145 8.61 0.13 4.81
C GLY A 145 10.11 0.37 4.80
N VAL A 146 10.73 0.22 3.64
CA VAL A 146 12.18 0.35 3.46
C VAL A 146 12.51 1.00 2.11
N GLU A 147 12.87 2.27 2.09
CA GLU A 147 13.15 3.01 0.84
C GLU A 147 14.52 2.66 0.28
N ALA A 148 14.57 2.49 -1.05
CA ALA A 148 15.78 2.44 -1.88
C ALA A 148 16.91 1.54 -1.37
N MET A 149 16.59 0.38 -0.78
CA MET A 149 17.61 -0.56 -0.29
C MET A 149 18.48 -1.11 -1.40
N ASP A 150 17.97 -1.25 -2.60
CA ASP A 150 18.73 -1.60 -3.81
C ASP A 150 19.88 -0.60 -4.05
N LEU A 151 19.62 0.69 -3.93
CA LEU A 151 20.63 1.74 -4.04
C LEU A 151 21.56 1.77 -2.83
N MET A 152 21.02 1.59 -1.62
CA MET A 152 21.80 1.60 -0.38
C MET A 152 22.84 0.48 -0.39
N GLU A 153 22.43 -0.76 -0.71
CA GLU A 153 23.32 -1.90 -0.81
C GLU A 153 24.38 -1.67 -1.90
N HIS A 154 23.97 -1.20 -3.09
CA HIS A 154 24.89 -0.91 -4.19
C HIS A 154 25.93 0.16 -3.82
N PHE A 155 25.52 1.28 -3.23
CA PHE A 155 26.46 2.34 -2.84
C PHE A 155 27.37 1.92 -1.68
N HIS A 156 26.86 1.09 -0.76
CA HIS A 156 27.67 0.55 0.33
C HIS A 156 28.77 -0.39 -0.18
N GLU A 157 28.46 -1.32 -1.09
CA GLU A 157 29.48 -2.17 -1.73
C GLU A 157 30.55 -1.35 -2.46
N ARG A 158 30.14 -0.28 -3.17
CA ARG A 158 31.07 0.61 -3.83
C ARG A 158 31.92 1.43 -2.86
N PHE A 159 31.34 1.85 -1.75
CA PHE A 159 32.10 2.52 -0.68
C PHE A 159 33.18 1.61 -0.10
N LEU A 160 32.85 0.38 0.21
CA LEU A 160 33.81 -0.62 0.73
C LEU A 160 34.96 -0.88 -0.25
N SER A 161 34.67 -0.92 -1.56
CA SER A 161 35.68 -1.23 -2.59
C SER A 161 36.50 -0.03 -3.07
N ARG A 162 35.94 1.22 -3.01
CA ARG A 162 36.54 2.43 -3.65
C ARG A 162 36.63 3.62 -2.71
N GLY A 163 36.27 3.48 -1.44
CA GLY A 163 36.19 4.58 -0.48
C GLY A 163 35.16 5.64 -0.92
N LEU A 164 35.38 6.89 -0.53
CA LEU A 164 34.50 8.02 -0.86
C LEU A 164 34.26 8.20 -2.37
N ARG A 165 35.22 7.81 -3.21
CA ARG A 165 35.08 7.88 -4.68
C ARG A 165 34.00 6.90 -5.22
N GLY A 166 33.58 5.92 -4.42
CA GLY A 166 32.53 4.99 -4.76
C GLY A 166 31.11 5.54 -4.55
N ILE A 167 30.96 6.64 -3.78
CA ILE A 167 29.65 7.18 -3.43
C ILE A 167 29.20 8.21 -4.48
N SER A 168 27.95 8.08 -4.94
CA SER A 168 27.32 9.09 -5.80
C SER A 168 26.86 10.30 -4.97
N PRO A 169 26.95 11.54 -5.50
CA PRO A 169 26.31 12.70 -4.87
C PRO A 169 24.79 12.54 -4.64
N PHE A 170 24.15 11.66 -5.42
CA PHE A 170 22.73 11.35 -5.31
C PHE A 170 22.42 10.21 -4.32
N ALA A 171 23.43 9.59 -3.70
CA ALA A 171 23.21 8.46 -2.80
C ALA A 171 22.29 8.84 -1.62
N LEU A 172 22.73 9.83 -0.81
CA LEU A 172 21.93 10.24 0.36
C LEU A 172 20.55 10.80 0.01
N PRO A 173 20.40 11.72 -0.97
CA PRO A 173 19.06 12.22 -1.32
C PRO A 173 18.06 11.13 -1.73
N ASN A 174 18.51 9.99 -2.25
CA ASN A 174 17.63 8.93 -2.74
C ASN A 174 17.33 7.83 -1.72
N ILE A 175 18.03 7.78 -0.59
CA ILE A 175 17.78 6.77 0.45
C ILE A 175 16.94 7.29 1.63
N TYR A 176 16.64 8.58 1.69
CA TYR A 176 15.69 9.09 2.68
C TYR A 176 14.29 8.58 2.39
N LEU A 177 13.53 8.20 3.43
CA LEU A 177 12.14 7.75 3.26
C LEU A 177 11.27 8.76 2.50
N SER A 178 11.53 10.06 2.66
CA SER A 178 10.82 11.12 1.93
C SER A 178 11.17 11.23 0.45
N SER A 179 12.21 10.54 -0.02
CA SER A 179 12.60 10.62 -1.45
C SER A 179 11.49 10.07 -2.37
N ILE A 180 10.74 9.06 -1.92
CA ILE A 180 9.61 8.49 -2.67
C ILE A 180 8.57 9.55 -3.02
N THR A 181 8.14 10.35 -2.04
CA THR A 181 7.16 11.43 -2.25
C THR A 181 7.76 12.61 -2.99
N SER A 182 9.03 12.91 -2.74
CA SER A 182 9.75 13.96 -3.46
C SER A 182 9.87 13.66 -4.96
N HIS A 183 10.14 12.41 -5.34
CA HIS A 183 10.18 12.00 -6.74
C HIS A 183 8.79 12.10 -7.39
N VAL A 184 7.74 11.63 -6.72
CA VAL A 184 6.36 11.77 -7.20
C VAL A 184 6.00 13.24 -7.36
N ALA A 185 6.26 14.07 -6.35
CA ALA A 185 6.00 15.51 -6.40
C ALA A 185 6.73 16.19 -7.57
N GLN A 186 8.00 15.83 -7.80
CA GLN A 186 8.79 16.37 -8.90
C GLN A 186 8.26 15.93 -10.27
N TYR A 187 7.86 14.65 -10.43
CA TYR A 187 7.33 14.17 -11.71
C TYR A 187 6.01 14.85 -12.07
N PHE A 188 5.11 15.01 -11.11
CA PHE A 188 3.72 15.45 -11.35
C PHE A 188 3.47 16.89 -10.91
N SER A 189 4.52 17.67 -10.61
CA SER A 189 4.43 19.08 -10.19
C SER A 189 3.48 19.31 -9.01
N ILE A 190 3.42 18.34 -8.09
CA ILE A 190 2.63 18.43 -6.86
C ILE A 190 3.35 19.39 -5.90
N ARG A 191 2.63 20.39 -5.37
CA ARG A 191 3.21 21.45 -4.54
C ARG A 191 2.54 21.63 -3.18
N GLY A 192 1.51 20.83 -2.88
CA GLY A 192 0.90 20.75 -1.56
C GLY A 192 1.75 19.91 -0.59
N THR A 193 1.11 19.39 0.44
CA THR A 193 1.75 18.57 1.49
C THR A 193 2.48 17.36 0.87
N SER A 194 3.75 17.13 1.26
CA SER A 194 4.54 16.01 0.77
C SER A 194 5.41 15.42 1.89
N TYR A 195 5.12 14.18 2.30
CA TYR A 195 5.96 13.41 3.22
C TYR A 195 5.66 11.90 3.15
N ALA A 196 6.59 11.07 3.63
CA ALA A 196 6.43 9.63 3.71
C ALA A 196 6.05 9.18 5.13
N VAL A 197 5.32 8.07 5.22
CA VAL A 197 4.96 7.39 6.46
C VAL A 197 5.65 6.02 6.48
N SER A 198 6.33 5.70 7.59
CA SER A 198 6.94 4.39 7.79
C SER A 198 6.46 3.78 9.10
N THR A 199 5.61 2.78 8.98
CA THR A 199 5.00 2.00 10.07
C THR A 199 4.97 0.53 9.66
N ALA A 200 6.11 0.04 9.15
CA ALA A 200 6.28 -1.32 8.63
C ALA A 200 5.17 -1.68 7.62
N CYS A 201 4.51 -2.84 7.79
CA CYS A 201 3.49 -3.33 6.86
C CYS A 201 2.20 -2.50 6.84
N ALA A 202 1.96 -1.65 7.85
CA ALA A 202 0.81 -0.76 7.92
C ALA A 202 1.04 0.62 7.24
N SER A 203 2.24 0.87 6.70
CA SER A 203 2.65 2.18 6.17
C SER A 203 1.68 2.75 5.15
N GLY A 204 1.25 1.95 4.17
CA GLY A 204 0.31 2.38 3.12
C GLY A 204 -1.05 2.77 3.69
N THR A 205 -1.58 2.00 4.65
CA THR A 205 -2.85 2.29 5.32
C THR A 205 -2.74 3.58 6.16
N HIS A 206 -1.66 3.76 6.91
CA HIS A 206 -1.43 4.98 7.69
C HIS A 206 -1.22 6.21 6.79
N ALA A 207 -0.60 6.06 5.62
CA ALA A 207 -0.48 7.14 4.64
C ALA A 207 -1.87 7.56 4.11
N MET A 208 -2.75 6.60 3.84
CA MET A 208 -4.14 6.87 3.44
C MET A 208 -4.93 7.60 4.54
N ILE A 209 -4.79 7.19 5.80
CA ILE A 209 -5.42 7.87 6.95
C ILE A 209 -4.92 9.32 7.06
N ASN A 210 -3.61 9.54 6.95
CA ASN A 210 -3.05 10.90 7.00
C ASN A 210 -3.56 11.77 5.82
N SER A 211 -3.68 11.19 4.63
CA SER A 211 -4.24 11.88 3.45
C SER A 211 -5.72 12.22 3.63
N PHE A 212 -6.49 11.30 4.22
CA PHE A 212 -7.87 11.54 4.59
C PHE A 212 -7.99 12.74 5.53
N LEU A 213 -7.17 12.80 6.58
CA LEU A 213 -7.15 13.90 7.56
C LEU A 213 -6.77 15.24 6.93
N GLN A 214 -5.87 15.26 5.95
CA GLN A 214 -5.50 16.47 5.22
C GLN A 214 -6.69 17.04 4.44
N ILE A 215 -7.40 16.20 3.68
CA ILE A 215 -8.59 16.65 2.93
C ILE A 215 -9.70 17.04 3.91
N GLN A 216 -9.98 16.21 4.92
CA GLN A 216 -11.04 16.47 5.91
C GLN A 216 -10.78 17.78 6.65
N GLY A 217 -9.52 18.10 6.94
CA GLY A 217 -9.10 19.36 7.57
C GLY A 217 -9.12 20.58 6.64
N GLY A 218 -9.36 20.39 5.34
CA GLY A 218 -9.40 21.46 4.35
C GLY A 218 -8.00 21.96 3.93
N GLY A 219 -6.96 21.13 4.07
CA GLY A 219 -5.61 21.40 3.60
C GLY A 219 -5.52 21.39 2.09
N GLU A 220 -5.84 20.25 1.50
CA GLU A 220 -5.83 20.04 0.04
C GLU A 220 -7.20 19.53 -0.46
N ASP A 221 -7.45 19.68 -1.76
CA ASP A 221 -8.63 19.11 -2.41
C ASP A 221 -8.36 17.71 -2.97
N LEU A 222 -7.09 17.36 -3.21
CA LEU A 222 -6.67 16.09 -3.78
C LEU A 222 -5.38 15.60 -3.14
N MET A 223 -5.34 14.31 -2.78
CA MET A 223 -4.16 13.65 -2.22
C MET A 223 -3.81 12.39 -3.02
N VAL A 224 -2.56 12.29 -3.45
CA VAL A 224 -1.95 11.05 -3.93
C VAL A 224 -1.48 10.26 -2.71
N THR A 225 -2.00 9.05 -2.54
CA THR A 225 -1.74 8.28 -1.31
C THR A 225 -1.69 6.77 -1.58
N GLY A 226 -1.34 5.99 -0.56
CA GLY A 226 -1.12 4.55 -0.67
C GLY A 226 0.30 4.20 -0.26
N GLY A 227 0.95 3.26 -0.95
CA GLY A 227 2.31 2.89 -0.60
C GLY A 227 3.09 2.20 -1.72
N ALA A 228 4.40 2.12 -1.55
CA ALA A 228 5.29 1.37 -2.42
C ALA A 228 6.43 0.74 -1.62
N ASP A 229 6.90 -0.42 -2.06
CA ASP A 229 8.07 -1.10 -1.51
C ASP A 229 8.74 -2.01 -2.53
N ALA A 230 10.07 -2.13 -2.47
CA ALA A 230 10.89 -3.03 -3.27
C ALA A 230 11.93 -3.72 -2.38
N CYS A 231 11.45 -4.56 -1.47
CA CYS A 231 12.24 -5.19 -0.41
C CYS A 231 12.96 -6.48 -0.84
N ILE A 232 12.82 -6.94 -2.08
CA ILE A 232 13.50 -8.16 -2.58
C ILE A 232 14.95 -7.81 -2.93
N THR A 233 15.74 -7.49 -1.91
CA THR A 233 17.18 -7.23 -2.00
C THR A 233 17.94 -8.22 -1.09
N PRO A 234 19.21 -8.53 -1.37
CA PRO A 234 19.96 -9.51 -0.59
C PRO A 234 19.93 -9.28 0.92
N TYR A 235 20.11 -8.04 1.37
CA TYR A 235 20.19 -7.72 2.79
C TYR A 235 18.81 -7.76 3.47
N VAL A 236 17.80 -7.11 2.89
CA VAL A 236 16.45 -7.07 3.48
C VAL A 236 15.83 -8.47 3.48
N PHE A 237 15.94 -9.16 2.36
CA PHE A 237 15.46 -10.55 2.26
C PHE A 237 16.16 -11.46 3.26
N GLY A 238 17.48 -11.35 3.38
CA GLY A 238 18.27 -12.09 4.39
C GLY A 238 17.86 -11.78 5.81
N GLY A 239 17.54 -10.53 6.13
CA GLY A 239 17.03 -10.12 7.45
C GLY A 239 15.73 -10.84 7.83
N PHE A 240 14.76 -10.91 6.91
CA PHE A 240 13.52 -11.65 7.14
C PHE A 240 13.71 -13.17 7.14
N ASP A 241 14.68 -13.69 6.39
CA ASP A 241 15.04 -15.11 6.43
C ASP A 241 15.60 -15.54 7.76
N VAL A 242 16.49 -14.74 8.36
CA VAL A 242 17.05 -14.97 9.70
C VAL A 242 15.95 -14.88 10.79
N LEU A 243 14.97 -14.00 10.63
CA LEU A 243 13.79 -13.91 11.50
C LEU A 243 12.88 -15.14 11.41
N ARG A 244 13.08 -16.01 10.41
CA ARG A 244 12.23 -17.18 10.14
C ARG A 244 10.75 -16.84 9.94
N ALA A 245 10.47 -15.68 9.40
CA ALA A 245 9.12 -15.21 9.17
C ALA A 245 8.58 -15.59 7.78
N MET A 246 9.46 -15.99 6.85
CA MET A 246 9.12 -16.35 5.49
C MET A 246 8.92 -17.86 5.30
N SER A 247 8.05 -18.22 4.36
CA SER A 247 7.81 -19.61 3.94
C SER A 247 9.08 -20.22 3.35
N VAL A 248 9.30 -21.48 3.67
CA VAL A 248 10.40 -22.29 3.12
C VAL A 248 9.92 -23.36 2.12
N ARG A 249 8.71 -23.20 1.60
CA ARG A 249 8.12 -24.09 0.58
C ARG A 249 8.73 -23.85 -0.80
N ASN A 250 10.07 -23.93 -0.88
CA ASN A 250 10.86 -23.61 -2.08
C ASN A 250 10.55 -24.50 -3.30
N ASN A 251 10.10 -25.74 -3.07
CA ASN A 251 9.82 -26.70 -4.14
C ASN A 251 8.46 -26.48 -4.82
N ASP A 252 7.56 -25.72 -4.18
CA ASP A 252 6.24 -25.38 -4.73
C ASP A 252 5.88 -23.91 -4.40
N PRO A 253 6.56 -22.96 -5.05
CA PRO A 253 6.40 -21.53 -4.74
C PRO A 253 4.95 -21.04 -4.84
N ASN A 254 4.20 -21.53 -5.82
CA ASN A 254 2.81 -21.12 -6.04
C ASN A 254 1.87 -21.50 -4.88
N LYS A 255 2.25 -22.49 -4.07
CA LYS A 255 1.51 -22.94 -2.88
C LYS A 255 2.09 -22.44 -1.56
N ALA A 256 3.09 -21.57 -1.60
CA ALA A 256 3.80 -21.14 -0.41
C ALA A 256 2.99 -20.14 0.44
N SER A 257 2.40 -19.10 -0.17
CA SER A 257 1.50 -18.22 0.55
C SER A 257 0.10 -18.84 0.62
N ARG A 258 -0.31 -19.18 1.84
CA ARG A 258 -1.55 -19.91 2.12
C ARG A 258 -2.21 -19.40 3.42
N PRO A 259 -2.68 -18.13 3.42
CA PRO A 259 -3.26 -17.53 4.60
C PRO A 259 -4.39 -18.37 5.18
N PHE A 260 -4.41 -18.50 6.51
CA PHE A 260 -5.41 -19.24 7.31
C PHE A 260 -5.40 -20.77 7.12
N ASP A 261 -4.62 -21.30 6.21
CA ASP A 261 -4.46 -22.75 6.03
C ASP A 261 -3.64 -23.36 7.18
N GLN A 262 -3.94 -24.60 7.57
CA GLN A 262 -3.26 -25.28 8.66
C GLN A 262 -1.76 -25.49 8.39
N GLU A 263 -1.38 -25.72 7.13
CA GLU A 263 0.01 -25.96 6.72
C GLU A 263 0.78 -24.68 6.33
N ARG A 264 0.28 -23.49 6.70
CA ARG A 264 1.03 -22.25 6.48
C ARG A 264 2.31 -22.23 7.32
N ASP A 265 3.38 -21.75 6.76
CA ASP A 265 4.72 -21.76 7.37
C ASP A 265 5.45 -20.40 7.34
N GLY A 266 4.78 -19.35 6.87
CA GLY A 266 5.33 -18.01 6.76
C GLY A 266 4.80 -17.24 5.56
N PHE A 267 5.11 -15.95 5.48
CA PHE A 267 4.74 -15.15 4.33
C PHE A 267 5.71 -15.33 3.15
N VAL A 268 5.29 -14.95 1.95
CA VAL A 268 6.18 -14.82 0.78
C VAL A 268 6.37 -13.34 0.50
N MET A 269 7.62 -12.88 0.42
CA MET A 269 7.95 -11.48 0.14
C MET A 269 7.59 -11.12 -1.30
N GLY A 270 6.85 -10.02 -1.47
CA GLY A 270 6.56 -9.39 -2.74
C GLY A 270 7.09 -7.96 -2.79
N GLU A 271 6.99 -7.34 -3.95
CA GLU A 271 7.31 -5.93 -4.20
C GLU A 271 6.23 -5.27 -5.05
N GLY A 272 6.12 -3.96 -4.99
CA GLY A 272 5.16 -3.22 -5.81
C GLY A 272 4.71 -1.90 -5.23
N SER A 273 3.60 -1.42 -5.74
CA SER A 273 2.96 -0.17 -5.29
C SER A 273 1.44 -0.23 -5.48
N GLY A 274 0.72 0.34 -4.53
CA GLY A 274 -0.71 0.64 -4.67
C GLY A 274 -0.92 2.11 -4.36
N VAL A 275 -1.22 2.90 -5.39
CA VAL A 275 -1.51 4.33 -5.24
C VAL A 275 -2.97 4.60 -5.54
N LEU A 276 -3.57 5.46 -4.72
CA LEU A 276 -4.94 5.93 -4.85
C LEU A 276 -4.96 7.46 -4.94
N VAL A 277 -5.97 7.99 -5.58
CA VAL A 277 -6.29 9.42 -5.57
C VAL A 277 -7.48 9.61 -4.64
N PHE A 278 -7.21 10.23 -3.49
CA PHE A 278 -8.24 10.71 -2.57
C PHE A 278 -8.62 12.12 -2.95
N GLU A 279 -9.90 12.45 -2.90
CA GLU A 279 -10.40 13.73 -3.36
C GLU A 279 -11.59 14.20 -2.53
N GLU A 280 -11.69 15.50 -2.33
CA GLU A 280 -12.85 16.11 -1.71
C GLU A 280 -14.08 15.88 -2.58
N LEU A 281 -15.20 15.46 -1.98
CA LEU A 281 -16.38 14.99 -2.70
C LEU A 281 -16.96 16.04 -3.67
N ASP A 282 -17.10 17.31 -3.22
CA ASP A 282 -17.68 18.36 -4.06
C ASP A 282 -16.71 18.79 -5.18
N HIS A 283 -15.39 18.72 -4.92
CA HIS A 283 -14.36 18.90 -5.94
C HIS A 283 -14.47 17.79 -6.99
N ALA A 284 -14.56 16.52 -6.60
CA ALA A 284 -14.72 15.37 -7.50
C ALA A 284 -15.98 15.49 -8.37
N ARG A 285 -17.11 15.83 -7.74
CA ARG A 285 -18.40 16.03 -8.45
C ARG A 285 -18.33 17.17 -9.45
N LYS A 286 -17.73 18.30 -9.07
CA LYS A 286 -17.63 19.50 -9.93
C LYS A 286 -16.86 19.22 -11.21
N ARG A 287 -15.84 18.36 -11.16
CA ARG A 287 -15.07 17.97 -12.36
C ARG A 287 -15.61 16.71 -13.06
N GLY A 288 -16.69 16.09 -12.55
CA GLY A 288 -17.31 14.89 -13.13
C GLY A 288 -16.43 13.64 -12.98
N ALA A 289 -15.66 13.52 -11.90
CA ALA A 289 -14.82 12.38 -11.65
C ALA A 289 -15.62 11.09 -11.46
N HIS A 290 -15.06 9.95 -11.89
CA HIS A 290 -15.52 8.65 -11.42
C HIS A 290 -15.22 8.50 -9.93
N ILE A 291 -16.16 7.96 -9.15
CA ILE A 291 -16.01 7.73 -7.72
C ILE A 291 -16.12 6.22 -7.47
N TYR A 292 -15.03 5.60 -7.04
CA TYR A 292 -14.99 4.18 -6.65
C TYR A 292 -15.70 3.90 -5.33
N GLY A 293 -15.58 4.84 -4.40
CA GLY A 293 -16.13 4.73 -3.06
C GLY A 293 -15.77 5.93 -2.21
N GLU A 294 -16.29 5.95 -0.99
CA GLU A 294 -16.01 6.96 0.02
C GLU A 294 -15.28 6.31 1.20
N VAL A 295 -14.26 6.99 1.72
CA VAL A 295 -13.63 6.60 2.99
C VAL A 295 -14.49 7.14 4.12
N VAL A 296 -15.14 6.25 4.85
CA VAL A 296 -16.11 6.62 5.89
C VAL A 296 -15.58 6.46 7.31
N GLY A 297 -14.51 5.66 7.50
CA GLY A 297 -13.94 5.47 8.82
C GLY A 297 -12.53 4.86 8.79
N TRP A 298 -11.79 5.10 9.85
CA TRP A 298 -10.46 4.57 10.08
C TRP A 298 -10.19 4.38 11.57
N GLY A 299 -9.22 3.52 11.91
CA GLY A 299 -8.70 3.36 13.25
C GLY A 299 -7.21 3.07 13.24
N MET A 300 -6.48 3.58 14.21
CA MET A 300 -5.05 3.34 14.40
C MET A 300 -4.76 3.05 15.87
N THR A 301 -3.98 2.01 16.14
CA THR A 301 -3.58 1.62 17.49
C THR A 301 -2.16 1.06 17.50
N ALA A 302 -1.63 0.85 18.71
CA ALA A 302 -0.38 0.15 18.92
C ALA A 302 -0.56 -0.94 19.98
N ASP A 303 0.01 -2.12 19.74
CA ASP A 303 -0.05 -3.27 20.67
C ASP A 303 0.74 -3.03 21.94
N ALA A 304 1.85 -2.29 21.84
CA ALA A 304 2.82 -2.10 22.94
C ALA A 304 3.25 -3.42 23.58
N TYR A 305 3.40 -4.48 22.78
CA TYR A 305 3.64 -5.85 23.24
C TYR A 305 5.05 -6.35 22.89
N HIS A 306 5.37 -6.51 21.60
CA HIS A 306 6.64 -7.04 21.12
C HIS A 306 7.05 -6.40 19.80
N LEU A 307 8.35 -6.46 19.44
CA LEU A 307 8.85 -5.84 18.22
C LEU A 307 8.36 -6.55 16.94
N THR A 308 8.18 -7.88 16.99
CA THR A 308 7.83 -8.71 15.83
C THR A 308 6.54 -9.49 16.00
N ASP A 309 6.17 -9.85 17.22
CA ASP A 309 5.00 -10.68 17.49
C ASP A 309 3.78 -9.82 17.80
N PRO A 310 2.60 -10.13 17.25
CA PRO A 310 1.36 -9.44 17.59
C PRO A 310 0.95 -9.74 19.05
N ASP A 311 0.18 -8.83 19.66
CA ASP A 311 -0.51 -9.16 20.92
C ASP A 311 -1.38 -10.40 20.72
N PRO A 312 -1.14 -11.50 21.44
CA PRO A 312 -1.85 -12.77 21.25
C PRO A 312 -3.37 -12.66 21.44
N ASN A 313 -3.84 -11.60 22.09
CA ASN A 313 -5.27 -11.33 22.23
C ASN A 313 -5.85 -10.47 21.11
N GLY A 314 -5.03 -9.82 20.27
CA GLY A 314 -5.48 -8.95 19.19
C GLY A 314 -6.31 -7.75 19.63
N LYS A 315 -6.17 -7.32 20.90
CA LYS A 315 -7.04 -6.27 21.49
C LYS A 315 -6.88 -4.93 20.80
N SER A 316 -5.64 -4.52 20.52
CA SER A 316 -5.38 -3.23 19.88
C SER A 316 -5.87 -3.24 18.44
N LEU A 317 -5.60 -4.31 17.67
CA LEU A 317 -6.13 -4.48 16.33
C LEU A 317 -7.67 -4.43 16.32
N GLY A 318 -8.33 -5.13 17.25
CA GLY A 318 -9.78 -5.11 17.43
C GLY A 318 -10.31 -3.72 17.82
N LYS A 319 -9.55 -2.95 18.59
CA LYS A 319 -9.88 -1.55 18.92
C LYS A 319 -9.83 -0.67 17.67
N ALA A 320 -8.79 -0.80 16.83
CA ALA A 320 -8.69 -0.06 15.56
C ALA A 320 -9.90 -0.36 14.65
N VAL A 321 -10.31 -1.63 14.53
CA VAL A 321 -11.51 -2.00 13.78
C VAL A 321 -12.77 -1.35 14.36
N LYS A 322 -12.96 -1.43 15.69
CA LYS A 322 -14.13 -0.81 16.35
C LYS A 322 -14.16 0.72 16.15
N ASP A 323 -13.02 1.38 16.27
CA ASP A 323 -12.91 2.83 16.06
C ASP A 323 -13.29 3.23 14.64
N SER A 324 -12.87 2.44 13.65
CA SER A 324 -13.21 2.69 12.24
C SER A 324 -14.73 2.57 11.99
N LEU A 325 -15.39 1.59 12.60
CA LEU A 325 -16.85 1.39 12.49
C LEU A 325 -17.63 2.47 13.23
N GLU A 326 -17.19 2.84 14.43
CA GLU A 326 -17.79 3.93 15.22
C GLU A 326 -17.70 5.26 14.48
N MET A 327 -16.53 5.58 13.91
CA MET A 327 -16.34 6.79 13.09
C MET A 327 -17.25 6.78 11.86
N ALA A 328 -17.38 5.64 11.20
CA ALA A 328 -18.24 5.48 10.02
C ALA A 328 -19.74 5.55 10.35
N GLY A 329 -20.12 5.33 11.62
CA GLY A 329 -21.53 5.25 12.05
C GLY A 329 -22.26 4.04 11.45
N ILE A 330 -21.55 2.96 11.14
CA ILE A 330 -22.11 1.72 10.58
C ILE A 330 -22.14 0.60 11.61
N HIS A 331 -23.14 -0.26 11.51
CA HIS A 331 -23.27 -1.43 12.37
C HIS A 331 -22.41 -2.59 11.89
N LEU A 332 -22.05 -3.51 12.78
CA LEU A 332 -21.22 -4.69 12.48
C LEU A 332 -21.82 -5.56 11.37
N GLU A 333 -23.13 -5.64 11.31
CA GLU A 333 -23.90 -6.42 10.36
C GLU A 333 -23.89 -5.85 8.93
N GLU A 334 -23.46 -4.57 8.78
CA GLU A 334 -23.41 -3.91 7.48
C GLU A 334 -22.11 -4.17 6.73
N ILE A 335 -21.08 -4.76 7.39
CA ILE A 335 -19.82 -5.11 6.72
C ILE A 335 -20.07 -6.32 5.81
N ASP A 336 -19.88 -6.10 4.52
CA ASP A 336 -20.11 -7.09 3.47
C ASP A 336 -18.85 -7.88 3.10
N TYR A 337 -17.65 -7.32 3.33
CA TYR A 337 -16.39 -7.89 2.90
C TYR A 337 -15.22 -7.39 3.75
N ILE A 338 -14.25 -8.28 4.04
CA ILE A 338 -13.01 -7.94 4.74
C ILE A 338 -11.80 -8.38 3.91
N ASN A 339 -10.88 -7.46 3.64
CA ASN A 339 -9.52 -7.78 3.24
C ASN A 339 -8.64 -7.74 4.50
N PRO A 340 -8.20 -8.91 5.01
CA PRO A 340 -7.46 -9.02 6.26
C PRO A 340 -5.98 -8.70 6.05
N HIS A 341 -5.24 -8.56 7.14
CA HIS A 341 -3.80 -8.58 7.05
C HIS A 341 -3.28 -9.91 6.50
N GLY A 342 -3.77 -11.04 6.99
CA GLY A 342 -3.72 -12.37 6.37
C GLY A 342 -2.39 -12.73 5.72
N THR A 343 -1.31 -12.80 6.51
CA THR A 343 0.06 -12.94 5.98
C THR A 343 0.51 -14.35 5.66
N SER A 344 -0.28 -15.38 5.98
CA SER A 344 0.18 -16.78 5.94
C SER A 344 1.19 -17.14 7.03
N THR A 345 1.28 -16.34 8.10
CA THR A 345 2.09 -16.69 9.28
C THR A 345 1.25 -17.35 10.36
N LEU A 346 1.87 -18.25 11.13
CA LEU A 346 1.16 -19.01 12.15
C LEU A 346 0.49 -18.12 13.21
N LEU A 347 1.19 -17.09 13.67
CA LEU A 347 0.71 -16.23 14.75
C LEU A 347 -0.33 -15.23 14.25
N ASN A 348 -0.02 -14.47 13.19
CA ASN A 348 -0.90 -13.42 12.70
C ASN A 348 -2.29 -13.95 12.38
N ASP A 349 -2.37 -15.01 11.58
CA ASP A 349 -3.65 -15.49 11.05
C ASP A 349 -4.58 -16.01 12.16
N ARG A 350 -4.02 -16.62 13.21
CA ARG A 350 -4.77 -17.02 14.41
C ARG A 350 -5.24 -15.83 15.23
N VAL A 351 -4.35 -14.86 15.48
CA VAL A 351 -4.68 -13.65 16.24
C VAL A 351 -5.76 -12.86 15.51
N GLU A 352 -5.61 -12.68 14.21
CA GLU A 352 -6.58 -11.95 13.39
C GLU A 352 -7.95 -12.65 13.35
N THR A 353 -7.97 -13.98 13.20
CA THR A 353 -9.21 -14.76 13.30
C THR A 353 -9.91 -14.58 14.65
N ARG A 354 -9.15 -14.67 15.76
CA ARG A 354 -9.68 -14.44 17.10
C ARG A 354 -10.23 -13.03 17.24
N MET A 355 -9.46 -12.04 16.82
CA MET A 355 -9.87 -10.64 16.85
C MET A 355 -11.17 -10.40 16.09
N LEU A 356 -11.32 -10.96 14.87
CA LEU A 356 -12.54 -10.84 14.09
C LEU A 356 -13.75 -11.47 14.81
N LYS A 357 -13.58 -12.63 15.46
CA LYS A 357 -14.63 -13.24 16.29
C LYS A 357 -15.00 -12.38 17.50
N ASP A 358 -14.00 -11.77 18.15
CA ASP A 358 -14.23 -10.91 19.32
C ASP A 358 -14.91 -9.58 18.95
N VAL A 359 -14.67 -9.06 17.74
CA VAL A 359 -15.29 -7.82 17.25
C VAL A 359 -16.68 -8.07 16.70
N PHE A 360 -16.83 -9.04 15.79
CA PHE A 360 -18.05 -9.27 15.03
C PHE A 360 -18.98 -10.35 15.62
N GLY A 361 -18.52 -11.08 16.65
CA GLY A 361 -19.31 -12.16 17.27
C GLY A 361 -19.74 -13.22 16.24
N LYS A 362 -21.02 -13.56 16.25
CA LYS A 362 -21.58 -14.54 15.29
C LYS A 362 -21.53 -14.06 13.84
N GLN A 363 -21.54 -12.75 13.61
CA GLN A 363 -21.49 -12.17 12.28
C GLN A 363 -20.17 -12.48 11.56
N ALA A 364 -19.07 -12.66 12.30
CA ALA A 364 -17.75 -13.02 11.72
C ALA A 364 -17.82 -14.23 10.78
N TYR A 365 -18.70 -15.20 11.04
CA TYR A 365 -18.87 -16.41 10.23
C TYR A 365 -19.63 -16.19 8.91
N HIS A 366 -20.22 -15.01 8.71
CA HIS A 366 -21.03 -14.68 7.54
C HIS A 366 -20.41 -13.61 6.63
N ILE A 367 -19.30 -13.01 7.07
CA ILE A 367 -18.56 -12.03 6.30
C ILE A 367 -17.51 -12.74 5.44
N PRO A 368 -17.55 -12.61 4.10
CA PRO A 368 -16.46 -13.08 3.25
C PRO A 368 -15.15 -12.36 3.59
N ILE A 369 -14.11 -13.13 3.83
CA ILE A 369 -12.76 -12.63 4.14
C ILE A 369 -11.83 -13.16 3.06
N SER A 370 -11.04 -12.32 2.40
CA SER A 370 -10.06 -12.83 1.46
C SER A 370 -8.73 -12.08 1.49
N SER A 371 -7.66 -12.83 1.67
CA SER A 371 -6.31 -12.28 1.69
C SER A 371 -5.72 -12.17 0.29
N THR A 372 -5.49 -10.95 -0.15
CA THR A 372 -4.77 -10.61 -1.37
C THR A 372 -3.37 -11.22 -1.41
N LYS A 373 -2.73 -11.35 -0.22
CA LYS A 373 -1.37 -11.86 -0.07
C LYS A 373 -1.20 -13.32 -0.45
N SER A 374 -2.29 -14.10 -0.54
CA SER A 374 -2.23 -15.45 -1.12
C SER A 374 -1.81 -15.43 -2.59
N ILE A 375 -2.09 -14.33 -3.30
CA ILE A 375 -1.90 -14.16 -4.74
C ILE A 375 -0.68 -13.29 -5.06
N THR A 376 -0.57 -12.14 -4.38
CA THR A 376 0.48 -11.14 -4.65
C THR A 376 1.76 -11.36 -3.85
N GLY A 377 1.73 -12.17 -2.78
CA GLY A 377 2.73 -12.10 -1.73
C GLY A 377 2.51 -10.87 -0.82
N HIS A 378 3.38 -10.71 0.15
CA HIS A 378 3.35 -9.57 1.07
C HIS A 378 4.19 -8.41 0.53
N LEU A 379 3.53 -7.33 0.11
CA LEU A 379 4.19 -6.17 -0.52
C LEU A 379 4.67 -5.13 0.51
N MET A 380 4.87 -5.52 1.76
CA MET A 380 5.38 -4.69 2.87
C MET A 380 4.63 -3.35 3.00
N GLY A 381 5.32 -2.21 2.90
CA GLY A 381 4.70 -0.88 2.99
C GLY A 381 3.71 -0.56 1.87
N ALA A 382 3.78 -1.25 0.74
CA ALA A 382 2.81 -1.14 -0.35
C ALA A 382 1.49 -1.88 -0.09
N ALA A 383 1.47 -2.84 0.85
CA ALA A 383 0.38 -3.78 1.04
C ALA A 383 -0.97 -3.08 1.22
N GLY A 384 -1.07 -2.12 2.15
CA GLY A 384 -2.32 -1.43 2.46
C GLY A 384 -2.93 -0.70 1.26
N GLY A 385 -2.11 -0.08 0.40
CA GLY A 385 -2.58 0.59 -0.82
C GLY A 385 -3.14 -0.42 -1.85
N VAL A 386 -2.45 -1.53 -2.07
CA VAL A 386 -2.88 -2.59 -2.99
C VAL A 386 -4.15 -3.28 -2.49
N GLU A 387 -4.25 -3.51 -1.19
CA GLU A 387 -5.40 -4.12 -0.53
C GLU A 387 -6.64 -3.20 -0.56
N ALA A 388 -6.47 -1.92 -0.32
CA ALA A 388 -7.55 -0.93 -0.48
C ALA A 388 -8.08 -0.91 -1.91
N ILE A 389 -7.20 -0.99 -2.92
CA ILE A 389 -7.62 -1.12 -4.33
C ILE A 389 -8.44 -2.40 -4.53
N SER A 390 -8.05 -3.52 -3.92
CA SER A 390 -8.83 -4.77 -4.01
C SER A 390 -10.23 -4.63 -3.42
N VAL A 391 -10.37 -3.95 -2.28
CA VAL A 391 -11.66 -3.67 -1.64
C VAL A 391 -12.54 -2.81 -2.55
N LEU A 392 -11.99 -1.74 -3.13
CA LEU A 392 -12.72 -0.86 -4.05
C LEU A 392 -13.20 -1.60 -5.30
N LEU A 393 -12.36 -2.45 -5.88
CA LEU A 393 -12.72 -3.26 -7.04
C LEU A 393 -13.75 -4.34 -6.66
N ALA A 394 -13.72 -4.88 -5.45
CA ALA A 394 -14.76 -5.79 -4.96
C ALA A 394 -16.10 -5.06 -4.81
N ILE A 395 -16.11 -3.80 -4.34
CA ILE A 395 -17.31 -2.96 -4.28
C ILE A 395 -17.84 -2.69 -5.70
N GLU A 396 -16.96 -2.23 -6.61
CA GLU A 396 -17.37 -1.88 -7.97
C GLU A 396 -17.92 -3.08 -8.78
N LYS A 397 -17.29 -4.24 -8.63
CA LYS A 397 -17.59 -5.43 -9.45
C LYS A 397 -18.57 -6.41 -8.78
N GLY A 398 -18.86 -6.27 -7.49
CA GLY A 398 -19.71 -7.20 -6.74
C GLY A 398 -19.09 -8.61 -6.68
N ILE A 399 -17.78 -8.71 -6.51
CA ILE A 399 -17.04 -9.98 -6.47
C ILE A 399 -15.99 -9.92 -5.37
N SER A 400 -15.98 -10.90 -4.47
CA SER A 400 -14.87 -11.14 -3.55
C SER A 400 -13.87 -12.08 -4.22
N HIS A 401 -12.60 -11.69 -4.32
CA HIS A 401 -11.55 -12.56 -4.85
C HIS A 401 -11.23 -13.70 -3.85
N PRO A 402 -10.64 -14.83 -4.29
CA PRO A 402 -10.33 -15.93 -3.38
C PRO A 402 -9.11 -15.66 -2.50
N THR A 403 -9.07 -16.33 -1.34
CA THR A 403 -7.81 -16.75 -0.71
C THR A 403 -7.43 -18.08 -1.32
N ILE A 404 -6.37 -18.11 -2.13
CA ILE A 404 -5.90 -19.35 -2.76
C ILE A 404 -5.06 -20.20 -1.80
N ASN A 405 -4.85 -21.47 -2.15
CA ASN A 405 -4.07 -22.44 -1.39
C ASN A 405 -4.69 -22.83 -0.03
N TYR A 406 -5.96 -22.58 0.17
CA TYR A 406 -6.69 -23.05 1.35
C TYR A 406 -7.11 -24.51 1.11
N GLU A 407 -6.26 -25.45 1.53
CA GLU A 407 -6.41 -26.90 1.28
C GLU A 407 -6.70 -27.67 2.59
N PHE A 408 -6.13 -27.22 3.71
CA PHE A 408 -6.23 -27.86 5.02
C PHE A 408 -6.82 -26.86 6.03
N PRO A 409 -8.11 -27.01 6.38
CA PRO A 409 -8.74 -26.13 7.36
C PRO A 409 -8.03 -26.16 8.72
N ASP A 410 -7.66 -24.99 9.24
CA ASP A 410 -7.13 -24.82 10.59
C ASP A 410 -8.30 -24.60 11.57
N PRO A 411 -8.48 -25.44 12.61
CA PRO A 411 -9.55 -25.25 13.61
C PRO A 411 -9.47 -23.91 14.37
N GLU A 412 -8.31 -23.25 14.41
CA GLU A 412 -8.16 -21.93 15.00
C GLU A 412 -8.47 -20.80 14.00
N CYS A 413 -8.58 -21.13 12.69
CA CYS A 413 -8.91 -20.23 11.59
C CYS A 413 -10.15 -20.76 10.85
N ASP A 414 -11.33 -20.68 11.44
CA ASP A 414 -12.57 -21.35 11.02
C ASP A 414 -13.63 -20.37 10.45
N LEU A 415 -13.21 -19.20 9.94
CA LEU A 415 -14.10 -18.24 9.30
C LEU A 415 -14.23 -18.51 7.78
N ASP A 416 -15.05 -17.72 7.08
CA ASP A 416 -15.22 -17.81 5.62
C ASP A 416 -14.12 -17.02 4.88
N TYR A 417 -13.03 -17.69 4.53
CA TYR A 417 -11.90 -17.07 3.84
C TYR A 417 -12.02 -17.05 2.31
N VAL A 418 -13.20 -17.22 1.75
CA VAL A 418 -13.45 -17.32 0.30
C VAL A 418 -12.47 -18.30 -0.35
N PRO A 419 -12.49 -19.59 -0.01
CA PRO A 419 -11.43 -20.51 -0.38
C PRO A 419 -11.37 -20.78 -1.89
N ASN A 420 -10.22 -20.57 -2.48
CA ASN A 420 -9.78 -20.98 -3.82
C ASN A 420 -10.61 -20.49 -5.02
N GLN A 421 -11.81 -19.99 -4.84
CA GLN A 421 -12.68 -19.53 -5.93
C GLN A 421 -13.33 -18.19 -5.60
N ALA A 422 -13.28 -17.25 -6.54
CA ALA A 422 -13.95 -15.96 -6.40
C ALA A 422 -15.47 -16.16 -6.24
N ARG A 423 -16.09 -15.31 -5.43
CA ARG A 423 -17.52 -15.39 -5.12
C ARG A 423 -18.22 -14.08 -5.48
N ARG A 424 -19.33 -14.18 -6.22
CA ARG A 424 -20.23 -13.05 -6.46
C ARG A 424 -21.01 -12.73 -5.20
N LYS A 425 -20.90 -11.50 -4.74
CA LYS A 425 -21.68 -10.93 -3.64
C LYS A 425 -21.64 -9.42 -3.77
N GLU A 426 -22.78 -8.77 -3.64
CA GLU A 426 -22.81 -7.31 -3.53
C GLU A 426 -22.02 -6.85 -2.30
N VAL A 427 -21.14 -5.88 -2.49
CA VAL A 427 -20.32 -5.30 -1.43
C VAL A 427 -20.61 -3.81 -1.39
N ARG A 428 -21.21 -3.33 -0.31
CA ARG A 428 -21.46 -1.90 -0.05
C ARG A 428 -20.43 -1.34 0.91
N PHE A 429 -20.13 -2.11 1.96
CA PHE A 429 -19.13 -1.75 2.97
C PHE A 429 -18.02 -2.81 3.01
N GLY A 430 -16.82 -2.36 2.67
CA GLY A 430 -15.61 -3.17 2.75
C GLY A 430 -14.64 -2.63 3.81
N LEU A 431 -13.99 -3.54 4.52
CA LEU A 431 -12.98 -3.24 5.53
C LEU A 431 -11.62 -3.77 5.07
N SER A 432 -10.59 -2.93 5.14
CA SER A 432 -9.18 -3.32 4.94
C SER A 432 -8.43 -3.24 6.26
N ILE A 433 -7.68 -4.29 6.60
CA ILE A 433 -6.97 -4.41 7.88
C ILE A 433 -5.47 -4.56 7.62
N SER A 434 -4.67 -3.76 8.30
CA SER A 434 -3.20 -3.87 8.27
C SER A 434 -2.65 -3.99 9.68
N ALA A 435 -1.66 -4.86 9.86
CA ALA A 435 -0.87 -4.96 11.06
C ALA A 435 0.62 -4.95 10.68
N GLY A 436 1.46 -4.32 11.47
CA GLY A 436 2.87 -4.17 11.17
C GLY A 436 3.78 -4.56 12.33
N PHE A 437 5.02 -4.92 12.02
CA PHE A 437 6.06 -5.06 13.03
C PHE A 437 6.15 -3.78 13.88
N GLY A 438 6.43 -3.94 15.18
CA GLY A 438 6.28 -2.87 16.18
C GLY A 438 4.88 -2.83 16.80
N GLY A 439 3.95 -3.72 16.36
CA GLY A 439 2.57 -3.78 16.85
C GLY A 439 1.74 -2.59 16.39
N VAL A 440 1.98 -2.04 15.21
CA VAL A 440 1.21 -0.94 14.63
C VAL A 440 0.06 -1.48 13.80
N ASN A 441 -1.12 -0.97 14.04
CA ASN A 441 -2.36 -1.47 13.46
C ASN A 441 -3.15 -0.35 12.83
#